data_9d154cf3e809f01530c597bc35dcc787
#
_entry.id   9d154cf3e809f01530c597bc35dcc787
#
_cell.length_a   1.000
_cell.length_b   1.000
_cell.length_c   1.000
_cell.angle_alpha   90.00
_cell.angle_beta   90.00
_cell.angle_gamma   90.00
#
_symmetry.space_group_name_H-M   'P 1'
#
loop_
_entity.id
_entity.type
_entity.pdbx_description
1 polymer ?
#
loop_
_entity_poly.entity_id
_entity_poly.type
_entity_poly.pdbx_seq_one_letter_code
_entity_poly.pdbx_strand_id
1 'polypeptide(L)'
;IAVISIGVVGLLGWFGFSAIQSHKTQFAVGSLALFEKVSKLLPIEPDTKKEIEVVNTLVQEITLHDDRTRVFLVLLQNNYELRPGGGFLGQYAVIKVKNAEIIATTVEDANLLDQRIKNANIKVTPPWPLTRYAQIKRWMLRDSNFSPDFPYNAQKAEYFYRLGGGHEKFDAVIAVNSDVFNHLLDVTGPITMAGFGTFSSTDGALKLEEAVEKNYLGDDVPAELKQNRKNVMKQIAAEMIKRLNHVDQIQKLAEFAQNELRTKDIMIYFHDTQLQSLVESVHWDGGVATDWNNDYLMVVDANLGALKSDYYVKRSLAYTVDFTGEKPKANVSYTYNHTATTGDWRTSDYHTYARILAPIGSKYIDQSRRHTGGVIGQDSTDLNKTVFGYKVDALMGRALETGIEYELPDTITPENYHLLIQKQSGTGTIPVTVTLKTKEKEYTQSFELKKDLNISIQTTEEQKP
;
A
#
# COMPACT_ATOMS: atom_id res chain seq x y z
N ILE A 1 -0.76 8.73 -12.11
CA ILE A 1 0.42 9.17 -11.31
C ILE A 1 0.12 10.49 -10.61
N ALA A 2 -0.55 11.41 -11.26
CA ALA A 2 -0.89 12.73 -10.76
C ALA A 2 -2.10 12.78 -9.82
N VAL A 3 -2.89 11.77 -9.80
CA VAL A 3 -4.11 11.58 -9.00
C VAL A 3 -3.81 11.58 -7.50
N ILE A 4 -2.67 11.05 -7.14
CA ILE A 4 -2.25 10.83 -5.75
C ILE A 4 -1.79 12.13 -5.11
N SER A 5 -1.20 13.05 -5.90
CA SER A 5 -0.88 14.42 -5.43
C SER A 5 -2.11 15.12 -4.86
N ILE A 6 -3.30 14.80 -5.38
CA ILE A 6 -4.57 15.40 -4.97
C ILE A 6 -5.06 14.86 -3.63
N GLY A 7 -4.96 13.53 -3.41
CA GLY A 7 -5.39 12.91 -2.15
C GLY A 7 -4.55 13.35 -0.96
N VAL A 8 -3.22 13.39 -1.13
CA VAL A 8 -2.29 13.78 -0.05
C VAL A 8 -2.20 15.28 0.12
N VAL A 9 -2.16 16.06 -0.98
CA VAL A 9 -2.30 17.51 -0.90
C VAL A 9 -3.70 17.88 -0.38
N GLY A 10 -4.73 17.08 -0.67
CA GLY A 10 -6.05 17.18 -0.07
C GLY A 10 -6.07 16.90 1.43
N LEU A 11 -5.44 15.82 1.89
CA LEU A 11 -5.36 15.45 3.31
C LEU A 11 -4.42 16.39 4.08
N LEU A 12 -3.21 16.61 3.60
CA LEU A 12 -2.26 17.53 4.22
C LEU A 12 -2.64 18.99 3.97
N GLY A 13 -3.24 19.35 2.81
CA GLY A 13 -3.79 20.64 2.50
C GLY A 13 -5.06 20.94 3.29
N TRP A 14 -5.86 19.94 3.63
CA TRP A 14 -7.01 20.11 4.52
C TRP A 14 -6.57 20.32 5.98
N PHE A 15 -5.57 19.60 6.47
CA PHE A 15 -4.94 19.90 7.75
C PHE A 15 -4.31 21.30 7.75
N GLY A 16 -3.60 21.70 6.66
CA GLY A 16 -3.01 23.02 6.54
C GLY A 16 -4.02 24.14 6.25
N PHE A 17 -5.04 23.91 5.40
CA PHE A 17 -6.04 24.92 5.05
C PHE A 17 -7.10 25.11 6.14
N SER A 18 -7.43 24.07 6.93
CA SER A 18 -8.24 24.24 8.14
C SER A 18 -7.51 25.10 9.20
N ALA A 19 -6.16 25.10 9.15
CA ALA A 19 -5.32 25.97 9.96
C ALA A 19 -5.37 27.45 9.54
N ILE A 20 -5.56 27.76 8.25
CA ILE A 20 -5.71 29.14 7.74
C ILE A 20 -6.94 29.84 8.34
N GLN A 21 -7.94 29.08 8.78
CA GLN A 21 -9.00 29.58 9.64
C GLN A 21 -8.72 29.13 11.09
N SER A 22 -7.80 29.80 11.77
CA SER A 22 -7.23 29.48 13.09
C SER A 22 -8.18 28.95 14.18
N HIS A 23 -9.47 29.22 14.07
CA HIS A 23 -10.49 28.71 14.98
C HIS A 23 -10.97 27.28 14.62
N LYS A 24 -10.92 26.86 13.34
CA LYS A 24 -11.39 25.52 12.92
C LYS A 24 -10.39 24.42 13.22
N THR A 25 -9.09 24.70 13.20
CA THR A 25 -8.05 23.72 13.53
C THR A 25 -8.05 23.40 15.02
N GLN A 26 -8.18 24.42 15.88
CA GLN A 26 -8.31 24.21 17.32
C GLN A 26 -9.59 23.43 17.66
N PHE A 27 -10.68 23.66 16.92
CA PHE A 27 -11.92 22.92 17.07
C PHE A 27 -11.75 21.46 16.60
N ALA A 28 -11.09 21.21 15.48
CA ALA A 28 -10.83 19.87 14.95
C ALA A 28 -9.96 19.04 15.91
N VAL A 29 -8.84 19.61 16.37
CA VAL A 29 -7.95 18.98 17.36
C VAL A 29 -8.69 18.75 18.69
N GLY A 30 -9.46 19.74 19.16
CA GLY A 30 -10.29 19.61 20.36
C GLY A 30 -11.38 18.55 20.23
N SER A 31 -11.99 18.41 19.04
CA SER A 31 -13.01 17.37 18.76
C SER A 31 -12.40 15.98 18.72
N LEU A 32 -11.21 15.80 18.14
CA LEU A 32 -10.48 14.52 18.14
C LEU A 32 -10.06 14.12 19.56
N ALA A 33 -9.55 15.06 20.36
CA ALA A 33 -9.18 14.82 21.75
C ALA A 33 -10.41 14.48 22.63
N LEU A 34 -11.57 15.09 22.34
CA LEU A 34 -12.83 14.76 23.00
C LEU A 34 -13.31 13.36 22.58
N PHE A 35 -13.21 13.04 21.27
CA PHE A 35 -13.56 11.73 20.73
C PHE A 35 -12.69 10.62 21.33
N GLU A 36 -11.40 10.84 21.50
CA GLU A 36 -10.49 9.92 22.19
C GLU A 36 -10.96 9.68 23.64
N LYS A 37 -11.28 10.73 24.41
CA LYS A 37 -11.76 10.58 25.80
C LYS A 37 -13.08 9.80 25.85
N VAL A 38 -13.99 10.07 24.94
CA VAL A 38 -15.28 9.38 24.85
C VAL A 38 -15.09 7.92 24.39
N SER A 39 -14.21 7.66 23.43
CA SER A 39 -13.93 6.30 22.93
C SER A 39 -13.34 5.38 24.00
N LYS A 40 -12.57 5.92 24.96
CA LYS A 40 -12.08 5.16 26.13
C LYS A 40 -13.20 4.65 27.04
N LEU A 41 -14.36 5.29 26.99
CA LEU A 41 -15.53 4.92 27.80
C LEU A 41 -16.53 4.03 27.05
N LEU A 42 -16.40 3.92 25.72
CA LEU A 42 -17.27 3.09 24.90
C LEU A 42 -16.72 1.65 24.80
N PRO A 43 -17.59 0.64 24.61
CA PRO A 43 -17.18 -0.75 24.34
C PRO A 43 -16.70 -0.88 22.89
N ILE A 44 -15.57 -0.23 22.56
CA ILE A 44 -14.89 -0.29 21.26
C ILE A 44 -13.75 -1.30 21.39
N GLU A 45 -13.50 -2.06 20.31
CA GLU A 45 -12.40 -3.01 20.23
C GLU A 45 -11.05 -2.37 20.63
N PRO A 46 -10.19 -3.08 21.39
CA PRO A 46 -8.93 -2.54 21.90
C PRO A 46 -8.04 -1.95 20.78
N ASP A 47 -7.95 -2.63 19.64
CA ASP A 47 -7.15 -2.19 18.48
C ASP A 47 -7.64 -0.84 17.94
N THR A 48 -8.96 -0.68 17.82
CA THR A 48 -9.54 0.59 17.36
C THR A 48 -9.28 1.73 18.35
N LYS A 49 -9.29 1.46 19.67
CA LYS A 49 -8.91 2.47 20.66
C LYS A 49 -7.48 2.93 20.52
N LYS A 50 -6.56 1.98 20.31
CA LYS A 50 -5.13 2.26 20.11
C LYS A 50 -4.89 3.08 18.84
N GLU A 51 -5.56 2.73 17.74
CA GLU A 51 -5.47 3.49 16.49
C GLU A 51 -5.96 4.95 16.65
N ILE A 52 -7.07 5.18 17.38
CA ILE A 52 -7.58 6.52 17.68
C ILE A 52 -6.54 7.32 18.48
N GLU A 53 -5.86 6.71 19.44
CA GLU A 53 -4.82 7.35 20.24
C GLU A 53 -3.63 7.73 19.35
N VAL A 54 -3.21 6.83 18.43
CA VAL A 54 -2.13 7.10 17.48
C VAL A 54 -2.51 8.26 16.54
N VAL A 55 -3.71 8.24 15.93
CA VAL A 55 -4.20 9.36 15.09
C VAL A 55 -4.13 10.69 15.83
N ASN A 56 -4.63 10.70 17.07
CA ASN A 56 -4.64 11.93 17.85
C ASN A 56 -3.23 12.46 18.13
N THR A 57 -2.29 11.57 18.48
CA THR A 57 -0.89 11.92 18.70
C THR A 57 -0.23 12.46 17.43
N LEU A 58 -0.45 11.80 16.28
CA LEU A 58 0.09 12.25 14.98
C LEU A 58 -0.47 13.62 14.58
N VAL A 59 -1.79 13.82 14.74
CA VAL A 59 -2.42 15.12 14.46
C VAL A 59 -1.86 16.21 15.35
N GLN A 60 -1.71 15.95 16.65
CA GLN A 60 -1.10 16.92 17.59
C GLN A 60 0.31 17.29 17.17
N GLU A 61 1.15 16.29 16.81
CA GLU A 61 2.54 16.54 16.40
C GLU A 61 2.62 17.37 15.10
N ILE A 62 1.79 17.07 14.10
CA ILE A 62 1.80 17.78 12.82
C ILE A 62 1.26 19.21 12.99
N THR A 63 0.29 19.42 13.89
CA THR A 63 -0.36 20.72 14.12
C THR A 63 0.30 21.55 15.22
N LEU A 64 1.39 21.08 15.81
CA LEU A 64 2.09 21.78 16.87
C LEU A 64 2.63 23.14 16.40
N HIS A 65 2.37 24.19 17.18
CA HIS A 65 2.86 25.56 16.94
C HIS A 65 4.18 25.76 17.69
N ASP A 66 5.27 25.25 17.12
CA ASP A 66 6.62 25.25 17.71
C ASP A 66 7.67 25.96 16.82
N ASP A 67 7.21 26.65 15.77
CA ASP A 67 8.05 27.30 14.76
C ASP A 67 8.99 26.38 13.97
N ARG A 68 8.98 25.08 14.24
CA ARG A 68 9.74 24.07 13.48
C ARG A 68 9.07 23.82 12.13
N THR A 69 9.86 23.78 11.08
CA THR A 69 9.41 23.30 9.76
C THR A 69 9.58 21.79 9.69
N ARG A 70 8.48 21.08 9.55
CA ARG A 70 8.46 19.63 9.28
C ARG A 70 8.47 19.39 7.79
N VAL A 71 9.30 18.46 7.33
CA VAL A 71 9.48 18.17 5.91
C VAL A 71 9.11 16.71 5.63
N PHE A 72 8.18 16.50 4.71
CA PHE A 72 7.67 15.19 4.34
C PHE A 72 8.05 14.84 2.90
N LEU A 73 8.57 13.63 2.69
CA LEU A 73 8.68 13.02 1.36
C LEU A 73 7.43 12.18 1.11
N VAL A 74 6.66 12.53 0.11
CA VAL A 74 5.45 11.79 -0.26
C VAL A 74 5.69 11.03 -1.55
N LEU A 75 5.56 9.72 -1.49
CA LEU A 75 5.75 8.78 -2.60
C LEU A 75 4.39 8.46 -3.22
N LEU A 76 4.21 8.86 -4.46
CA LEU A 76 2.95 8.74 -5.18
C LEU A 76 3.00 7.49 -6.05
N GLN A 77 2.24 6.46 -5.64
CA GLN A 77 2.32 5.11 -6.18
C GLN A 77 1.10 4.77 -7.03
N ASN A 78 1.32 4.22 -8.23
CA ASN A 78 0.25 3.67 -9.05
C ASN A 78 0.10 2.18 -8.80
N ASN A 79 -0.87 1.79 -7.97
CA ASN A 79 -1.12 0.40 -7.62
C ASN A 79 -1.80 -0.41 -8.74
N TYR A 80 -2.23 0.22 -9.83
CA TYR A 80 -2.64 -0.51 -11.05
C TYR A 80 -1.44 -1.09 -11.81
N GLU A 81 -0.22 -0.65 -11.49
CA GLU A 81 1.05 -1.26 -11.83
C GLU A 81 1.76 -1.67 -10.54
N LEU A 82 1.34 -2.79 -9.97
CA LEU A 82 1.70 -3.20 -8.60
C LEU A 82 3.22 -3.39 -8.44
N ARG A 83 3.75 -2.90 -7.34
CA ARG A 83 5.10 -3.17 -6.85
C ARG A 83 5.00 -3.75 -5.44
N PRO A 84 6.03 -4.43 -4.93
CA PRO A 84 6.00 -5.01 -3.59
C PRO A 84 5.61 -4.04 -2.47
N GLY A 85 6.04 -2.79 -2.55
CA GLY A 85 5.69 -1.73 -1.59
C GLY A 85 4.46 -0.91 -1.98
N GLY A 86 3.56 -1.42 -2.83
CA GLY A 86 2.31 -0.77 -3.21
C GLY A 86 2.14 -0.63 -4.72
N GLY A 87 2.67 0.39 -5.37
CA GLY A 87 2.52 0.59 -6.79
C GLY A 87 3.74 1.25 -7.44
N PHE A 88 3.75 1.31 -8.77
CA PHE A 88 4.82 1.98 -9.52
C PHE A 88 4.96 3.43 -9.06
N LEU A 89 6.19 3.83 -8.71
CA LEU A 89 6.51 5.17 -8.23
C LEU A 89 6.73 6.13 -9.41
N GLY A 90 5.67 6.79 -9.81
CA GLY A 90 5.72 7.71 -10.95
C GLY A 90 6.05 9.15 -10.59
N GLN A 91 5.69 9.59 -9.38
CA GLN A 91 5.93 10.94 -8.88
C GLN A 91 6.24 10.91 -7.38
N TYR A 92 6.85 11.98 -6.91
CA TYR A 92 6.99 12.25 -5.49
C TYR A 92 6.70 13.73 -5.21
N ALA A 93 6.38 14.03 -3.95
CA ALA A 93 6.24 15.39 -3.49
C ALA A 93 7.12 15.64 -2.26
N VAL A 94 7.64 16.85 -2.15
CA VAL A 94 8.24 17.38 -0.93
C VAL A 94 7.29 18.43 -0.36
N ILE A 95 6.81 18.19 0.85
CA ILE A 95 5.84 19.04 1.51
C ILE A 95 6.47 19.60 2.80
N LYS A 96 6.39 20.92 2.97
CA LYS A 96 6.87 21.59 4.18
C LYS A 96 5.69 22.14 4.96
N VAL A 97 5.61 21.77 6.23
CA VAL A 97 4.56 22.19 7.16
C VAL A 97 5.19 22.95 8.32
N LYS A 98 4.62 24.10 8.67
CA LYS A 98 5.01 24.88 9.84
C LYS A 98 3.75 25.42 10.50
N ASN A 99 3.64 25.27 11.83
CA ASN A 99 2.51 25.75 12.62
C ASN A 99 1.15 25.31 12.05
N ALA A 100 1.05 24.04 11.65
CA ALA A 100 -0.13 23.45 11.00
C ALA A 100 -0.45 23.99 9.59
N GLU A 101 0.42 24.78 8.97
CA GLU A 101 0.23 25.34 7.63
C GLU A 101 1.22 24.71 6.63
N ILE A 102 0.74 24.36 5.44
CA ILE A 102 1.61 23.98 4.33
C ILE A 102 2.24 25.25 3.77
N ILE A 103 3.54 25.42 4.03
CA ILE A 103 4.31 26.58 3.58
C ILE A 103 4.97 26.39 2.22
N ALA A 104 5.17 25.14 1.79
CA ALA A 104 5.70 24.81 0.47
C ALA A 104 5.29 23.41 0.03
N THR A 105 5.05 23.24 -1.27
CA THR A 105 4.83 21.93 -1.91
C THR A 105 5.55 21.91 -3.26
N THR A 106 6.41 20.92 -3.45
CA THR A 106 7.07 20.64 -4.73
C THR A 106 6.67 19.25 -5.17
N VAL A 107 6.12 19.09 -6.36
CA VAL A 107 5.79 17.80 -6.98
C VAL A 107 6.66 17.60 -8.20
N GLU A 108 7.33 16.48 -8.27
CA GLU A 108 8.23 16.15 -9.38
C GLU A 108 7.96 14.75 -9.93
N ASP A 109 8.15 14.60 -11.23
CA ASP A 109 8.15 13.32 -11.92
C ASP A 109 9.40 12.52 -11.53
N ALA A 110 9.24 11.27 -11.08
CA ALA A 110 10.36 10.40 -10.71
C ALA A 110 11.36 10.20 -11.86
N ASN A 111 10.90 10.26 -13.13
CA ASN A 111 11.78 10.20 -14.28
C ASN A 111 12.78 11.37 -14.34
N LEU A 112 12.41 12.57 -13.91
CA LEU A 112 13.31 13.72 -13.91
C LEU A 112 14.45 13.52 -12.89
N LEU A 113 14.12 13.00 -11.71
CA LEU A 113 15.12 12.64 -10.71
C LEU A 113 16.03 11.52 -11.22
N ASP A 114 15.44 10.47 -11.78
CA ASP A 114 16.20 9.34 -12.38
C ASP A 114 17.09 9.80 -13.52
N GLN A 115 16.66 10.80 -14.31
CA GLN A 115 17.49 11.36 -15.39
C GLN A 115 18.71 12.12 -14.82
N ARG A 116 18.55 12.83 -13.70
CA ARG A 116 19.70 13.48 -13.00
C ARG A 116 20.71 12.44 -12.54
N ILE A 117 20.25 11.32 -11.94
CA ILE A 117 21.11 10.20 -11.54
C ILE A 117 21.86 9.59 -12.74
N LYS A 118 21.15 9.41 -13.87
CA LYS A 118 21.75 8.89 -15.12
C LYS A 118 22.82 9.84 -15.66
N ASN A 119 22.54 11.14 -15.70
CA ASN A 119 23.45 12.17 -16.20
C ASN A 119 24.72 12.27 -15.33
N ALA A 120 24.58 12.07 -14.02
CA ALA A 120 25.72 11.95 -13.09
C ALA A 120 26.49 10.62 -13.22
N ASN A 121 26.07 9.73 -14.14
CA ASN A 121 26.63 8.40 -14.37
C ASN A 121 26.69 7.49 -13.12
N ILE A 122 25.79 7.74 -12.16
CA ILE A 122 25.68 6.92 -10.95
C ILE A 122 24.98 5.60 -11.31
N LYS A 123 25.55 4.48 -10.86
CA LYS A 123 25.03 3.14 -11.10
C LYS A 123 24.78 2.47 -9.78
N VAL A 124 23.53 2.11 -9.52
CA VAL A 124 23.12 1.27 -8.39
C VAL A 124 22.58 -0.04 -8.96
N THR A 125 23.05 -1.17 -8.44
CA THR A 125 22.64 -2.50 -8.91
C THR A 125 21.20 -2.75 -8.43
N PRO A 126 20.26 -3.07 -9.35
CA PRO A 126 18.90 -3.39 -8.97
C PRO A 126 18.80 -4.79 -8.34
N PRO A 127 17.74 -5.07 -7.58
CA PRO A 127 17.36 -6.43 -7.19
C PRO A 127 17.30 -7.34 -8.44
N TRP A 128 17.80 -8.57 -8.30
CA TRP A 128 17.98 -9.48 -9.45
C TRP A 128 16.67 -9.77 -10.23
N PRO A 129 15.45 -9.81 -9.63
CA PRO A 129 14.24 -10.02 -10.43
C PRO A 129 13.97 -8.88 -11.42
N LEU A 130 14.27 -7.63 -11.03
CA LEU A 130 14.16 -6.47 -11.93
C LEU A 130 15.12 -6.58 -13.11
N THR A 131 16.36 -7.04 -12.87
CA THR A 131 17.33 -7.26 -13.95
C THR A 131 16.90 -8.41 -14.86
N ARG A 132 16.46 -9.53 -14.28
CA ARG A 132 16.15 -10.76 -15.02
C ARG A 132 14.87 -10.66 -15.85
N TYR A 133 13.80 -10.13 -15.26
CA TYR A 133 12.46 -10.19 -15.84
C TYR A 133 12.00 -8.86 -16.45
N ALA A 134 12.43 -7.72 -15.91
CA ALA A 134 12.11 -6.40 -16.43
C ALA A 134 13.28 -5.73 -17.19
N GLN A 135 14.44 -6.41 -17.30
CA GLN A 135 15.65 -5.92 -17.98
C GLN A 135 16.16 -4.56 -17.47
N ILE A 136 15.85 -4.21 -16.22
CA ILE A 136 16.31 -2.99 -15.57
C ILE A 136 17.78 -3.13 -15.20
N LYS A 137 18.62 -2.27 -15.78
CA LYS A 137 20.09 -2.30 -15.61
C LYS A 137 20.61 -1.34 -14.53
N ARG A 138 19.78 -0.40 -14.07
CA ARG A 138 20.12 0.58 -13.04
C ARG A 138 18.95 0.73 -12.10
N TRP A 139 19.17 0.53 -10.81
CA TRP A 139 18.17 0.78 -9.79
C TRP A 139 18.03 2.27 -9.54
N MET A 140 16.83 2.78 -9.51
CA MET A 140 16.52 4.20 -9.39
C MET A 140 15.25 4.40 -8.56
N LEU A 141 14.84 5.67 -8.34
CA LEU A 141 13.72 6.03 -7.49
C LEU A 141 12.44 5.31 -7.89
N ARG A 142 12.10 5.25 -9.19
CA ARG A 142 10.85 4.65 -9.67
C ARG A 142 10.62 3.19 -9.27
N ASP A 143 11.69 2.44 -8.98
CA ASP A 143 11.68 1.04 -8.57
C ASP A 143 12.25 0.85 -7.15
N SER A 144 12.35 1.94 -6.35
CA SER A 144 12.92 1.89 -5.00
C SER A 144 12.07 1.09 -4.02
N ASN A 145 10.76 0.96 -4.28
CA ASN A 145 9.78 0.25 -3.47
C ASN A 145 9.65 -1.24 -3.83
N PHE A 146 10.78 -1.91 -4.08
CA PHE A 146 10.83 -3.33 -4.46
C PHE A 146 10.88 -4.29 -3.25
N SER A 147 10.95 -3.80 -2.04
CA SER A 147 10.75 -4.59 -0.81
C SER A 147 9.27 -4.68 -0.43
N PRO A 148 8.78 -5.76 0.19
CA PRO A 148 7.48 -5.76 0.85
C PRO A 148 7.47 -4.90 2.13
N ASP A 149 8.64 -4.54 2.65
CA ASP A 149 8.84 -3.76 3.85
C ASP A 149 8.92 -2.26 3.52
N PHE A 150 7.92 -1.48 3.96
CA PHE A 150 7.88 -0.06 3.60
C PHE A 150 8.94 0.78 4.32
N PRO A 151 9.30 0.57 5.60
CA PRO A 151 10.42 1.28 6.22
C PRO A 151 11.72 1.19 5.41
N TYR A 152 12.05 0.02 4.87
CA TYR A 152 13.17 -0.12 3.95
C TYR A 152 12.99 0.68 2.66
N ASN A 153 11.79 0.64 2.06
CA ASN A 153 11.48 1.38 0.84
C ASN A 153 11.56 2.90 1.05
N ALA A 154 11.11 3.39 2.20
CA ALA A 154 11.19 4.80 2.59
C ALA A 154 12.65 5.29 2.61
N GLN A 155 13.52 4.55 3.30
CA GLN A 155 14.97 4.85 3.35
C GLN A 155 15.61 4.77 1.96
N LYS A 156 15.18 3.80 1.12
CA LYS A 156 15.67 3.65 -0.23
C LYS A 156 15.21 4.80 -1.14
N ALA A 157 13.99 5.29 -0.99
CA ALA A 157 13.50 6.46 -1.72
C ALA A 157 14.30 7.71 -1.38
N GLU A 158 14.58 7.95 -0.09
CA GLU A 158 15.43 9.05 0.35
C GLU A 158 16.86 8.95 -0.19
N TYR A 159 17.42 7.75 -0.22
CA TYR A 159 18.73 7.50 -0.81
C TYR A 159 18.77 7.95 -2.28
N PHE A 160 17.78 7.56 -3.10
CA PHE A 160 17.70 7.99 -4.49
C PHE A 160 17.40 9.47 -4.63
N TYR A 161 16.56 10.05 -3.75
CA TYR A 161 16.32 11.48 -3.73
C TYR A 161 17.63 12.27 -3.56
N ARG A 162 18.49 11.85 -2.63
CA ARG A 162 19.83 12.45 -2.43
C ARG A 162 20.74 12.23 -3.63
N LEU A 163 20.79 11.05 -4.21
CA LEU A 163 21.56 10.78 -5.44
C LEU A 163 21.12 11.64 -6.62
N GLY A 164 19.83 11.98 -6.70
CA GLY A 164 19.27 12.88 -7.70
C GLY A 164 19.47 14.36 -7.41
N GLY A 165 20.28 14.73 -6.39
CA GLY A 165 20.61 16.10 -6.02
C GLY A 165 19.62 16.74 -5.05
N GLY A 166 18.76 15.98 -4.38
CA GLY A 166 17.90 16.47 -3.33
C GLY A 166 18.66 16.71 -2.01
N HIS A 167 18.36 17.81 -1.32
CA HIS A 167 19.08 18.24 -0.11
C HIS A 167 18.22 18.30 1.15
N GLU A 168 16.90 18.05 1.04
CA GLU A 168 15.99 18.13 2.18
C GLU A 168 16.26 16.99 3.17
N LYS A 169 16.17 17.31 4.47
CA LYS A 169 16.08 16.32 5.53
C LYS A 169 14.62 16.10 5.85
N PHE A 170 14.18 14.87 5.74
CA PHE A 170 12.79 14.54 5.98
C PHE A 170 12.54 14.16 7.44
N ASP A 171 11.39 14.54 7.96
CA ASP A 171 10.88 14.08 9.25
C ASP A 171 10.13 12.75 9.08
N ALA A 172 9.47 12.58 7.93
CA ALA A 172 8.80 11.33 7.58
C ALA A 172 8.75 11.11 6.07
N VAL A 173 8.54 9.84 5.70
CA VAL A 173 8.21 9.41 4.33
C VAL A 173 6.81 8.80 4.34
N ILE A 174 5.96 9.22 3.41
CA ILE A 174 4.58 8.78 3.31
C ILE A 174 4.38 8.18 1.91
N ALA A 175 3.93 6.94 1.83
CA ALA A 175 3.49 6.34 0.57
C ALA A 175 1.98 6.44 0.43
N VAL A 176 1.50 6.70 -0.79
CA VAL A 176 0.08 6.84 -1.10
C VAL A 176 -0.24 6.18 -2.43
N ASN A 177 -1.17 5.24 -2.42
CA ASN A 177 -1.64 4.52 -3.60
C ASN A 177 -2.71 5.30 -4.38
N SER A 178 -2.88 5.00 -5.66
CA SER A 178 -3.89 5.62 -6.54
C SER A 178 -5.31 5.47 -6.03
N ASP A 179 -5.63 4.34 -5.38
CA ASP A 179 -6.99 4.06 -4.90
C ASP A 179 -7.44 5.02 -3.81
N VAL A 180 -6.53 5.65 -3.08
CA VAL A 180 -6.85 6.73 -2.12
C VAL A 180 -7.68 7.83 -2.77
N PHE A 181 -7.43 8.15 -4.06
CA PHE A 181 -8.25 9.12 -4.79
C PHE A 181 -9.68 8.63 -5.03
N ASN A 182 -9.85 7.36 -5.40
CA ASN A 182 -11.17 6.76 -5.55
C ASN A 182 -11.95 6.80 -4.23
N HIS A 183 -11.31 6.38 -3.14
CA HIS A 183 -11.91 6.40 -1.81
C HIS A 183 -12.23 7.83 -1.33
N LEU A 184 -11.41 8.80 -1.70
CA LEU A 184 -11.67 10.20 -1.38
C LEU A 184 -12.89 10.75 -2.17
N LEU A 185 -13.10 10.29 -3.42
CA LEU A 185 -14.31 10.60 -4.18
C LEU A 185 -15.58 9.99 -3.58
N ASP A 186 -15.46 8.90 -2.83
CA ASP A 186 -16.58 8.35 -2.04
C ASP A 186 -17.01 9.33 -0.93
N VAL A 187 -16.04 9.97 -0.28
CA VAL A 187 -16.29 10.93 0.81
C VAL A 187 -16.79 12.28 0.27
N THR A 188 -16.18 12.77 -0.81
CA THR A 188 -16.41 14.13 -1.35
C THR A 188 -17.45 14.19 -2.46
N GLY A 189 -17.87 13.03 -2.97
CA GLY A 189 -18.70 12.88 -4.15
C GLY A 189 -17.94 13.00 -5.48
N PRO A 190 -18.56 12.56 -6.59
CA PRO A 190 -17.95 12.55 -7.92
C PRO A 190 -17.67 13.99 -8.42
N ILE A 191 -16.58 14.17 -9.16
CA ILE A 191 -16.16 15.46 -9.75
C ILE A 191 -16.34 15.40 -11.26
N THR A 192 -17.10 16.34 -11.82
CA THR A 192 -17.26 16.49 -13.27
C THR A 192 -16.37 17.60 -13.80
N MET A 193 -15.60 17.30 -14.85
CA MET A 193 -14.70 18.23 -15.52
C MET A 193 -15.06 18.33 -17.01
N ALA A 194 -15.17 19.56 -17.50
CA ALA A 194 -15.47 19.82 -18.90
C ALA A 194 -14.43 19.14 -19.83
N GLY A 195 -14.90 18.38 -20.82
CA GLY A 195 -14.05 17.64 -21.77
C GLY A 195 -13.47 16.33 -21.25
N PHE A 196 -13.59 16.01 -19.94
CA PHE A 196 -13.05 14.78 -19.34
C PHE A 196 -14.12 13.89 -18.70
N GLY A 197 -15.36 14.40 -18.56
CA GLY A 197 -16.45 13.66 -17.93
C GLY A 197 -16.39 13.66 -16.41
N THR A 198 -16.97 12.62 -15.80
CA THR A 198 -17.11 12.48 -14.35
C THR A 198 -16.11 11.48 -13.80
N PHE A 199 -15.35 11.89 -12.81
CA PHE A 199 -14.48 11.07 -11.99
C PHE A 199 -15.28 10.60 -10.77
N SER A 200 -15.39 9.29 -10.60
CA SER A 200 -16.15 8.66 -9.51
C SER A 200 -15.27 7.74 -8.67
N SER A 201 -15.76 7.28 -7.54
CA SER A 201 -15.06 6.33 -6.66
C SER A 201 -14.79 4.97 -7.33
N THR A 202 -15.50 4.63 -8.40
CA THR A 202 -15.33 3.34 -9.10
C THR A 202 -14.08 3.30 -9.97
N ASP A 203 -13.79 4.39 -10.67
CA ASP A 203 -12.76 4.41 -11.74
C ASP A 203 -12.05 5.77 -11.89
N GLY A 204 -12.25 6.67 -10.94
CA GLY A 204 -11.74 8.03 -11.00
C GLY A 204 -10.23 8.11 -11.22
N ALA A 205 -9.46 7.27 -10.54
CA ALA A 205 -8.01 7.21 -10.68
C ALA A 205 -7.58 6.77 -12.09
N LEU A 206 -8.22 5.73 -12.64
CA LEU A 206 -7.93 5.24 -13.99
C LEU A 206 -8.31 6.27 -15.05
N LYS A 207 -9.50 6.90 -14.91
CA LYS A 207 -9.94 7.98 -15.81
C LYS A 207 -9.03 9.20 -15.77
N LEU A 208 -8.53 9.56 -14.59
CA LEU A 208 -7.62 10.69 -14.48
C LEU A 208 -6.28 10.38 -15.15
N GLU A 209 -5.80 9.16 -15.06
CA GLU A 209 -4.62 8.72 -15.78
C GLU A 209 -4.85 8.78 -17.30
N GLU A 210 -6.00 8.32 -17.78
CA GLU A 210 -6.39 8.43 -19.19
C GLU A 210 -6.49 9.90 -19.65
N ALA A 211 -7.08 10.76 -18.83
CA ALA A 211 -7.17 12.19 -19.11
C ALA A 211 -5.79 12.84 -19.29
N VAL A 212 -4.82 12.46 -18.45
CA VAL A 212 -3.46 13.00 -18.48
C VAL A 212 -2.60 12.40 -19.60
N GLU A 213 -2.77 11.10 -19.91
CA GLU A 213 -1.90 10.42 -20.87
C GLU A 213 -2.43 10.48 -22.30
N LYS A 214 -3.75 10.56 -22.51
CA LYS A 214 -4.39 10.49 -23.85
C LYS A 214 -5.37 11.61 -24.16
N ASN A 215 -6.30 11.89 -23.25
CA ASN A 215 -7.50 12.66 -23.60
C ASN A 215 -7.32 14.17 -23.46
N TYR A 216 -6.15 14.65 -22.99
CA TYR A 216 -5.90 16.09 -22.80
C TYR A 216 -5.93 16.90 -24.12
N LEU A 217 -5.84 16.25 -25.28
CA LEU A 217 -5.95 16.88 -26.61
C LEU A 217 -7.33 16.70 -27.27
N GLY A 218 -8.31 16.09 -26.58
CA GLY A 218 -9.66 15.86 -27.11
C GLY A 218 -10.34 17.15 -27.55
N ASP A 219 -11.24 17.07 -28.54
CA ASP A 219 -11.88 18.27 -29.14
C ASP A 219 -12.71 19.06 -28.12
N ASP A 220 -13.36 18.37 -27.20
CA ASP A 220 -14.21 18.95 -26.14
C ASP A 220 -13.42 19.47 -24.93
N VAL A 221 -12.11 19.33 -24.93
CA VAL A 221 -11.25 19.78 -23.82
C VAL A 221 -10.99 21.28 -23.94
N PRO A 222 -11.22 22.08 -22.88
CA PRO A 222 -10.91 23.51 -22.87
C PRO A 222 -9.46 23.82 -23.24
N ALA A 223 -9.24 24.89 -24.00
CA ALA A 223 -7.92 25.25 -24.52
C ALA A 223 -6.85 25.44 -23.42
N GLU A 224 -7.24 25.95 -22.26
CA GLU A 224 -6.39 26.09 -21.08
C GLU A 224 -5.89 24.76 -20.51
N LEU A 225 -6.67 23.69 -20.66
CA LEU A 225 -6.32 22.34 -20.23
C LEU A 225 -5.45 21.63 -21.28
N LYS A 226 -5.63 21.95 -22.58
CA LYS A 226 -4.78 21.42 -23.67
C LYS A 226 -3.33 21.93 -23.58
N GLN A 227 -3.10 23.14 -23.06
CA GLN A 227 -1.76 23.73 -22.94
C GLN A 227 -0.86 22.97 -21.97
N ASN A 228 -1.43 22.34 -20.95
CA ASN A 228 -0.68 21.54 -20.00
C ASN A 228 -1.53 20.38 -19.48
N ARG A 229 -1.17 19.16 -19.86
CA ARG A 229 -1.85 17.93 -19.44
C ARG A 229 -2.04 17.77 -17.92
N LYS A 230 -1.22 18.49 -17.13
CA LYS A 230 -1.30 18.49 -15.66
C LYS A 230 -2.31 19.51 -15.11
N ASN A 231 -2.88 20.37 -15.93
CA ASN A 231 -3.83 21.39 -15.46
C ASN A 231 -5.16 20.78 -14.97
N VAL A 232 -5.63 19.69 -15.62
CA VAL A 232 -6.83 18.96 -15.16
C VAL A 232 -6.67 18.49 -13.72
N MET A 233 -5.48 18.03 -13.35
CA MET A 233 -5.17 17.57 -12.00
C MET A 233 -5.23 18.70 -10.98
N LYS A 234 -4.67 19.86 -11.34
CA LYS A 234 -4.72 21.04 -10.46
C LYS A 234 -6.16 21.47 -10.19
N GLN A 235 -7.01 21.42 -11.21
CA GLN A 235 -8.42 21.79 -11.07
C GLN A 235 -9.19 20.78 -10.22
N ILE A 236 -8.95 19.46 -10.42
CA ILE A 236 -9.54 18.43 -9.58
C ILE A 236 -9.07 18.57 -8.13
N ALA A 237 -7.76 18.83 -7.90
CA ALA A 237 -7.23 19.08 -6.57
C ALA A 237 -7.93 20.27 -5.89
N ALA A 238 -8.06 21.38 -6.60
CA ALA A 238 -8.72 22.58 -6.07
C ALA A 238 -10.19 22.34 -5.73
N GLU A 239 -10.93 21.61 -6.59
CA GLU A 239 -12.33 21.28 -6.33
C GLU A 239 -12.46 20.32 -5.15
N MET A 240 -11.56 19.34 -5.04
CA MET A 240 -11.55 18.41 -3.92
C MET A 240 -11.26 19.12 -2.59
N ILE A 241 -10.25 19.98 -2.54
CA ILE A 241 -9.93 20.81 -1.37
C ILE A 241 -11.14 21.65 -0.97
N LYS A 242 -11.79 22.29 -1.95
CA LYS A 242 -13.00 23.08 -1.69
C LYS A 242 -14.11 22.23 -1.05
N ARG A 243 -14.35 21.01 -1.53
CA ARG A 243 -15.35 20.12 -0.98
C ARG A 243 -14.99 19.64 0.42
N LEU A 244 -13.73 19.29 0.66
CA LEU A 244 -13.23 18.90 1.97
C LEU A 244 -13.42 20.00 3.02
N ASN A 245 -13.33 21.28 2.63
CA ASN A 245 -13.58 22.43 3.52
C ASN A 245 -15.04 22.59 3.95
N HIS A 246 -15.97 22.00 3.21
CA HIS A 246 -17.40 22.05 3.52
C HIS A 246 -17.87 20.79 4.27
N VAL A 247 -16.94 19.94 4.67
CA VAL A 247 -17.29 18.70 5.38
C VAL A 247 -17.64 19.06 6.82
N ASP A 248 -18.95 19.07 7.13
CA ASP A 248 -19.47 18.98 8.49
C ASP A 248 -19.16 17.61 9.14
N GLN A 249 -18.16 16.89 8.60
CA GLN A 249 -17.97 15.45 8.68
C GLN A 249 -16.52 15.11 9.03
N ILE A 250 -15.93 15.81 10.01
CA ILE A 250 -14.59 15.48 10.56
C ILE A 250 -14.50 13.97 10.88
N GLN A 251 -15.59 13.39 11.38
CA GLN A 251 -15.64 11.96 11.65
C GLN A 251 -15.44 11.11 10.39
N LYS A 252 -16.09 11.41 9.26
CA LYS A 252 -15.91 10.65 8.02
C LYS A 252 -14.49 10.75 7.46
N LEU A 253 -13.84 11.89 7.65
CA LEU A 253 -12.44 12.05 7.23
C LEU A 253 -11.49 11.28 8.14
N ALA A 254 -11.77 11.23 9.44
CA ALA A 254 -11.01 10.41 10.37
C ALA A 254 -11.18 8.92 10.07
N GLU A 255 -12.40 8.47 9.81
CA GLU A 255 -12.71 7.09 9.37
C GLU A 255 -12.03 6.75 8.04
N PHE A 256 -12.08 7.68 7.06
CA PHE A 256 -11.36 7.54 5.81
C PHE A 256 -9.86 7.37 6.04
N ALA A 257 -9.22 8.29 6.75
CA ALA A 257 -7.77 8.23 7.00
C ALA A 257 -7.37 6.94 7.73
N GLN A 258 -8.15 6.53 8.73
CA GLN A 258 -7.93 5.28 9.46
C GLN A 258 -8.07 4.07 8.53
N ASN A 259 -9.06 4.06 7.64
CA ASN A 259 -9.25 2.98 6.68
C ASN A 259 -8.07 2.88 5.71
N GLU A 260 -7.61 4.01 5.13
CA GLU A 260 -6.47 4.02 4.20
C GLU A 260 -5.17 3.51 4.85
N LEU A 261 -4.96 3.82 6.13
CA LEU A 261 -3.82 3.32 6.91
C LEU A 261 -3.96 1.83 7.21
N ARG A 262 -5.15 1.35 7.58
CA ARG A 262 -5.43 -0.08 7.83
C ARG A 262 -5.27 -0.95 6.57
N THR A 263 -5.71 -0.43 5.41
CA THR A 263 -5.60 -1.14 4.12
C THR A 263 -4.22 -1.04 3.51
N LYS A 264 -3.33 -0.23 4.11
CA LYS A 264 -2.00 0.09 3.60
C LYS A 264 -2.01 0.81 2.25
N ASP A 265 -3.10 1.52 1.95
CA ASP A 265 -3.15 2.43 0.81
C ASP A 265 -2.44 3.76 1.13
N ILE A 266 -2.32 4.06 2.43
CA ILE A 266 -1.36 5.03 2.98
C ILE A 266 -0.46 4.31 3.97
N MET A 267 0.86 4.53 3.89
CA MET A 267 1.85 4.03 4.85
C MET A 267 2.78 5.16 5.26
N ILE A 268 3.23 5.14 6.51
CA ILE A 268 4.03 6.23 7.09
C ILE A 268 5.28 5.67 7.78
N TYR A 269 6.43 6.25 7.45
CA TYR A 269 7.70 6.00 8.13
C TYR A 269 8.24 7.30 8.73
N PHE A 270 8.50 7.31 10.02
CA PHE A 270 9.08 8.45 10.74
C PHE A 270 10.55 8.23 11.06
N HIS A 271 11.35 9.31 11.04
CA HIS A 271 12.70 9.29 11.58
C HIS A 271 12.74 9.44 13.10
N ASP A 272 11.71 10.08 13.67
CA ASP A 272 11.53 10.10 15.13
C ASP A 272 11.13 8.72 15.63
N THR A 273 11.91 8.16 16.54
CA THR A 273 11.74 6.79 17.03
C THR A 273 10.45 6.60 17.83
N GLN A 274 9.96 7.62 18.51
CA GLN A 274 8.72 7.54 19.30
C GLN A 274 7.51 7.51 18.35
N LEU A 275 7.50 8.39 17.35
CA LEU A 275 6.44 8.41 16.33
C LEU A 275 6.48 7.13 15.48
N GLN A 276 7.68 6.62 15.13
CA GLN A 276 7.82 5.36 14.42
C GLN A 276 7.23 4.20 15.23
N SER A 277 7.59 4.07 16.52
CA SER A 277 7.03 3.03 17.38
C SER A 277 5.51 3.12 17.54
N LEU A 278 4.93 4.32 17.48
CA LEU A 278 3.48 4.48 17.49
C LEU A 278 2.84 3.89 16.21
N VAL A 279 3.33 4.22 15.02
CA VAL A 279 2.76 3.71 13.75
C VAL A 279 3.02 2.21 13.58
N GLU A 280 4.17 1.70 14.01
CA GLU A 280 4.48 0.26 14.08
C GLU A 280 3.48 -0.49 14.96
N SER A 281 3.15 0.08 16.12
CA SER A 281 2.27 -0.54 17.11
C SER A 281 0.83 -0.78 16.61
N VAL A 282 0.45 -0.15 15.47
CA VAL A 282 -0.84 -0.30 14.77
C VAL A 282 -0.67 -0.75 13.32
N HIS A 283 0.55 -1.15 12.94
CA HIS A 283 0.90 -1.65 11.60
C HIS A 283 0.66 -0.66 10.43
N TRP A 284 0.71 0.66 10.71
CA TRP A 284 0.54 1.71 9.70
C TRP A 284 1.84 2.10 8.99
N ASP A 285 2.95 1.58 9.49
CA ASP A 285 4.26 1.71 8.85
C ASP A 285 4.41 0.81 7.61
N GLY A 286 3.52 -0.16 7.39
CA GLY A 286 3.62 -1.13 6.29
C GLY A 286 4.84 -2.05 6.38
N GLY A 287 5.42 -2.17 7.56
CA GLY A 287 6.54 -3.07 7.84
C GLY A 287 6.15 -4.54 7.82
N VAL A 288 7.10 -5.41 7.49
CA VAL A 288 6.94 -6.85 7.65
C VAL A 288 7.06 -7.21 9.14
N ALA A 289 6.13 -8.01 9.67
CA ALA A 289 6.15 -8.45 11.07
C ALA A 289 7.32 -9.41 11.34
N THR A 290 8.51 -8.85 11.53
CA THR A 290 9.78 -9.60 11.72
C THR A 290 9.86 -10.33 13.04
N ASP A 291 9.10 -9.88 14.04
CA ASP A 291 9.01 -10.42 15.39
C ASP A 291 7.92 -11.48 15.58
N TRP A 292 7.12 -11.74 14.54
CA TRP A 292 6.09 -12.78 14.60
C TRP A 292 6.71 -14.18 14.60
N ASN A 293 6.47 -14.94 15.67
CA ASN A 293 7.14 -16.21 15.95
C ASN A 293 6.26 -17.45 15.75
N ASN A 294 5.09 -17.32 15.09
CA ASN A 294 4.21 -18.44 14.75
C ASN A 294 4.00 -18.50 13.24
N ASP A 295 2.92 -19.12 12.76
CA ASP A 295 2.69 -19.22 11.33
C ASP A 295 2.44 -17.87 10.67
N TYR A 296 3.01 -17.68 9.51
CA TYR A 296 3.03 -16.41 8.80
C TYR A 296 2.89 -16.60 7.29
N LEU A 297 2.07 -15.78 6.70
CA LEU A 297 1.91 -15.74 5.25
C LEU A 297 1.82 -14.30 4.74
N MET A 298 2.62 -13.96 3.75
CA MET A 298 2.41 -12.78 2.92
C MET A 298 2.67 -13.15 1.46
N VAL A 299 1.69 -12.94 0.59
CA VAL A 299 1.88 -13.07 -0.86
C VAL A 299 2.16 -11.70 -1.43
N VAL A 300 3.26 -11.58 -2.18
CA VAL A 300 3.78 -10.31 -2.67
C VAL A 300 4.01 -10.39 -4.17
N ASP A 301 3.26 -9.62 -4.92
CA ASP A 301 3.39 -9.47 -6.36
C ASP A 301 4.31 -8.30 -6.74
N ALA A 302 5.05 -8.47 -7.81
CA ALA A 302 5.74 -7.40 -8.53
C ALA A 302 5.36 -7.48 -10.00
N ASN A 303 4.47 -6.60 -10.47
CA ASN A 303 4.13 -6.50 -11.88
C ASN A 303 5.38 -6.06 -12.68
N LEU A 304 5.88 -6.95 -13.52
CA LEU A 304 7.05 -6.71 -14.38
C LEU A 304 6.65 -6.57 -15.87
N GLY A 305 5.33 -6.56 -16.16
CA GLY A 305 4.77 -6.31 -17.49
C GLY A 305 4.66 -4.83 -17.87
N ALA A 306 4.93 -3.92 -16.91
CA ALA A 306 4.94 -2.47 -17.09
C ALA A 306 3.63 -1.85 -17.63
N LEU A 307 2.49 -2.50 -17.45
CA LEU A 307 1.16 -2.00 -17.74
C LEU A 307 0.29 -2.00 -16.47
N LYS A 308 -0.91 -1.44 -16.59
CA LYS A 308 -1.88 -1.28 -15.50
C LYS A 308 -2.80 -2.50 -15.32
N SER A 309 -2.24 -3.68 -15.59
CA SER A 309 -3.00 -4.94 -15.60
C SER A 309 -3.55 -5.33 -14.24
N ASP A 310 -2.97 -4.82 -13.14
CA ASP A 310 -3.45 -5.10 -11.78
C ASP A 310 -4.90 -4.62 -11.54
N TYR A 311 -5.35 -3.58 -12.25
CA TYR A 311 -6.75 -3.15 -12.23
C TYR A 311 -7.71 -4.27 -12.68
N TYR A 312 -7.28 -5.10 -13.63
CA TYR A 312 -8.06 -6.19 -14.24
C TYR A 312 -7.82 -7.55 -13.57
N VAL A 313 -6.80 -7.68 -12.73
CA VAL A 313 -6.45 -8.96 -12.08
C VAL A 313 -7.13 -9.07 -10.73
N LYS A 314 -8.10 -9.99 -10.62
CA LYS A 314 -8.75 -10.33 -9.36
C LYS A 314 -8.03 -11.53 -8.73
N ARG A 315 -7.80 -11.46 -7.42
CA ARG A 315 -6.99 -12.42 -6.67
C ARG A 315 -7.83 -13.17 -5.65
N SER A 316 -7.48 -14.44 -5.38
CA SER A 316 -8.00 -15.19 -4.24
C SER A 316 -6.91 -16.09 -3.67
N LEU A 317 -6.98 -16.37 -2.38
CA LEU A 317 -5.99 -17.14 -1.62
C LEU A 317 -6.67 -18.31 -0.91
N ALA A 318 -6.12 -19.52 -1.07
CA ALA A 318 -6.41 -20.63 -0.20
C ALA A 318 -5.12 -21.05 0.51
N TYR A 319 -5.18 -21.16 1.83
CA TYR A 319 -4.07 -21.55 2.68
C TYR A 319 -4.46 -22.76 3.52
N THR A 320 -3.75 -23.85 3.35
CA THR A 320 -4.00 -25.09 4.10
C THR A 320 -2.78 -25.45 4.91
N VAL A 321 -2.95 -25.66 6.20
CA VAL A 321 -1.91 -26.20 7.10
C VAL A 321 -2.31 -27.60 7.52
N ASP A 322 -1.40 -28.55 7.35
CA ASP A 322 -1.62 -29.98 7.59
C ASP A 322 -0.65 -30.49 8.68
N PHE A 323 -1.22 -30.85 9.84
CA PHE A 323 -0.54 -31.45 10.99
C PHE A 323 -0.75 -32.97 11.07
N THR A 324 -1.32 -33.61 10.04
CA THR A 324 -1.59 -35.08 10.08
C THR A 324 -0.34 -35.90 9.86
N GLY A 325 0.69 -35.38 9.21
CA GLY A 325 1.97 -36.02 8.93
C GLY A 325 2.98 -35.96 10.08
N GLU A 326 4.21 -36.41 9.83
CA GLU A 326 5.33 -36.34 10.78
C GLU A 326 5.80 -34.89 10.98
N LYS A 327 5.71 -34.07 9.94
CA LYS A 327 6.05 -32.66 9.97
C LYS A 327 4.88 -31.82 9.50
N PRO A 328 4.69 -30.63 10.09
CA PRO A 328 3.65 -29.72 9.65
C PRO A 328 3.97 -29.21 8.23
N LYS A 329 2.97 -29.16 7.38
CA LYS A 329 3.08 -28.69 6.00
C LYS A 329 2.08 -27.58 5.73
N ALA A 330 2.51 -26.60 4.96
CA ALA A 330 1.63 -25.55 4.47
C ALA A 330 1.52 -25.61 2.95
N ASN A 331 0.31 -25.38 2.47
CA ASN A 331 -0.02 -25.31 1.05
C ASN A 331 -0.67 -23.96 0.75
N VAL A 332 -0.02 -23.17 -0.10
CA VAL A 332 -0.54 -21.91 -0.61
C VAL A 332 -1.07 -22.13 -2.01
N SER A 333 -2.34 -21.85 -2.26
CA SER A 333 -2.93 -21.73 -3.59
C SER A 333 -3.38 -20.29 -3.82
N TYR A 334 -2.86 -19.65 -4.86
CA TYR A 334 -3.14 -18.25 -5.18
C TYR A 334 -3.62 -18.15 -6.62
N THR A 335 -4.81 -17.61 -6.81
CA THR A 335 -5.45 -17.50 -8.12
C THR A 335 -5.36 -16.08 -8.64
N TYR A 336 -4.93 -15.93 -9.89
CA TYR A 336 -4.97 -14.72 -10.69
C TYR A 336 -6.07 -14.87 -11.73
N ASN A 337 -7.17 -14.13 -11.60
CA ASN A 337 -8.23 -14.08 -12.60
C ASN A 337 -8.12 -12.78 -13.38
N HIS A 338 -7.57 -12.84 -14.59
CA HIS A 338 -7.43 -11.70 -15.46
C HIS A 338 -8.72 -11.44 -16.21
N THR A 339 -9.47 -10.40 -15.82
CA THR A 339 -10.83 -10.13 -16.33
C THR A 339 -10.88 -9.41 -17.67
N ALA A 340 -9.79 -8.77 -18.12
CA ALA A 340 -9.73 -8.18 -19.47
C ALA A 340 -9.60 -9.28 -20.52
N THR A 341 -10.40 -9.17 -21.59
CA THR A 341 -10.41 -10.12 -22.73
C THR A 341 -9.69 -9.58 -23.96
N THR A 342 -9.43 -8.27 -24.00
CA THR A 342 -8.69 -7.58 -25.06
C THR A 342 -7.64 -6.67 -24.44
N GLY A 343 -6.46 -6.61 -25.08
CA GLY A 343 -5.37 -5.74 -24.65
C GLY A 343 -5.47 -4.34 -25.25
N ASP A 344 -4.97 -3.37 -24.52
CA ASP A 344 -4.78 -1.99 -24.96
C ASP A 344 -3.56 -1.36 -24.23
N TRP A 345 -3.47 -0.03 -24.23
CA TRP A 345 -2.39 0.67 -23.55
C TRP A 345 -2.38 0.49 -22.02
N ARG A 346 -3.47 0.01 -21.42
CA ARG A 346 -3.64 -0.23 -19.97
C ARG A 346 -3.25 -1.64 -19.59
N THR A 347 -3.53 -2.63 -20.46
CA THR A 347 -3.40 -4.04 -20.08
C THR A 347 -3.01 -4.93 -21.26
N SER A 348 -2.23 -5.94 -20.93
CA SER A 348 -1.93 -7.13 -21.73
C SER A 348 -1.90 -8.33 -20.78
N ASP A 349 -1.38 -9.48 -21.21
CA ASP A 349 -1.07 -10.57 -20.30
C ASP A 349 -0.31 -10.08 -19.07
N TYR A 350 -0.67 -10.60 -17.90
CA TYR A 350 -0.09 -10.18 -16.65
C TYR A 350 1.17 -10.98 -16.32
N HIS A 351 2.27 -10.27 -16.16
CA HIS A 351 3.58 -10.86 -15.84
C HIS A 351 4.03 -10.37 -14.46
N THR A 352 4.06 -11.26 -13.46
CA THR A 352 4.50 -10.90 -12.12
C THR A 352 5.62 -11.81 -11.61
N TYR A 353 6.48 -11.25 -10.77
CA TYR A 353 7.35 -12.02 -9.89
C TYR A 353 6.66 -12.10 -8.53
N ALA A 354 6.07 -13.26 -8.25
CA ALA A 354 5.39 -13.53 -6.99
C ALA A 354 6.39 -14.00 -5.95
N ARG A 355 6.22 -13.55 -4.71
CA ARG A 355 6.97 -14.01 -3.53
C ARG A 355 6.00 -14.42 -2.45
N ILE A 356 6.26 -15.58 -1.85
CA ILE A 356 5.57 -16.05 -0.66
C ILE A 356 6.55 -15.94 0.49
N LEU A 357 6.21 -15.13 1.49
CA LEU A 357 6.93 -15.01 2.74
C LEU A 357 6.28 -15.97 3.73
N ALA A 358 7.08 -16.85 4.28
CA ALA A 358 6.71 -17.91 5.22
C ALA A 358 7.54 -17.81 6.51
N PRO A 359 7.22 -18.51 7.59
CA PRO A 359 8.04 -18.58 8.78
C PRO A 359 9.50 -18.91 8.46
N ILE A 360 10.45 -18.25 9.14
CA ILE A 360 11.87 -18.53 8.94
C ILE A 360 12.18 -20.00 9.16
N GLY A 361 12.98 -20.62 8.28
CA GLY A 361 13.31 -22.04 8.31
C GLY A 361 12.30 -22.95 7.61
N SER A 362 11.26 -22.42 6.96
CA SER A 362 10.35 -23.19 6.10
C SER A 362 11.10 -23.79 4.92
N LYS A 363 10.75 -25.03 4.50
CA LYS A 363 11.46 -25.77 3.46
C LYS A 363 10.54 -26.13 2.29
N TYR A 364 10.92 -25.74 1.10
CA TYR A 364 10.18 -26.05 -0.13
C TYR A 364 10.09 -27.54 -0.39
N ILE A 365 8.90 -28.04 -0.73
CA ILE A 365 8.66 -29.48 -0.96
C ILE A 365 8.27 -29.76 -2.41
N ASP A 366 7.26 -29.06 -2.95
CA ASP A 366 6.57 -29.43 -4.18
C ASP A 366 6.84 -28.51 -5.35
N GLN A 367 7.07 -29.12 -6.52
CA GLN A 367 7.36 -28.48 -7.80
C GLN A 367 6.23 -28.63 -8.82
N SER A 368 5.07 -29.20 -8.45
CA SER A 368 4.01 -29.58 -9.40
C SER A 368 3.10 -28.43 -9.82
N ARG A 369 3.23 -27.25 -9.21
CA ARG A 369 2.33 -26.13 -9.41
C ARG A 369 2.68 -25.29 -10.64
N ARG A 370 1.65 -24.65 -11.22
CA ARG A 370 1.74 -23.89 -12.46
C ARG A 370 2.42 -22.54 -12.25
N HIS A 371 3.72 -22.51 -12.29
CA HIS A 371 4.53 -21.29 -12.35
C HIS A 371 5.56 -21.39 -13.47
N THR A 372 5.95 -20.25 -14.03
CA THR A 372 6.95 -20.20 -15.11
C THR A 372 8.35 -20.20 -14.52
N GLY A 373 9.06 -21.31 -14.68
CA GLY A 373 10.40 -21.49 -14.12
C GLY A 373 10.40 -22.08 -12.71
N GLY A 374 11.58 -22.25 -12.12
CA GLY A 374 11.75 -22.84 -10.80
C GLY A 374 11.40 -21.85 -9.66
N VAL A 375 11.03 -22.40 -8.51
CA VAL A 375 10.91 -21.66 -7.25
C VAL A 375 12.31 -21.45 -6.66
N ILE A 376 12.60 -20.23 -6.24
CA ILE A 376 13.83 -19.88 -5.52
C ILE A 376 13.43 -19.61 -4.07
N GLY A 377 13.82 -20.49 -3.16
CA GLY A 377 13.63 -20.35 -1.72
C GLY A 377 14.92 -19.86 -1.05
N GLN A 378 14.83 -18.83 -0.22
CA GLN A 378 15.95 -18.33 0.58
C GLN A 378 15.46 -17.73 1.89
N ASP A 379 16.24 -17.85 2.94
CA ASP A 379 16.00 -17.14 4.17
C ASP A 379 16.45 -15.69 4.02
N SER A 380 15.62 -14.77 4.47
CA SER A 380 15.89 -13.35 4.54
C SER A 380 16.11 -12.95 5.99
N THR A 381 17.35 -12.65 6.37
CA THR A 381 17.69 -12.19 7.72
C THR A 381 17.04 -10.85 8.04
N ASP A 382 16.96 -9.95 7.08
CA ASP A 382 16.39 -8.62 7.26
C ASP A 382 14.88 -8.68 7.52
N LEU A 383 14.18 -9.65 6.91
CA LEU A 383 12.74 -9.85 7.08
C LEU A 383 12.41 -10.90 8.15
N ASN A 384 13.39 -11.66 8.64
CA ASN A 384 13.20 -12.82 9.51
C ASN A 384 12.13 -13.79 8.97
N LYS A 385 12.17 -14.07 7.67
CA LYS A 385 11.24 -14.93 6.93
C LYS A 385 11.98 -15.77 5.89
N THR A 386 11.45 -16.95 5.59
CA THR A 386 11.81 -17.67 4.36
C THR A 386 10.99 -17.12 3.22
N VAL A 387 11.65 -16.79 2.12
CA VAL A 387 11.03 -16.16 0.93
C VAL A 387 11.11 -17.14 -0.24
N PHE A 388 9.97 -17.53 -0.77
CA PHE A 388 9.86 -18.35 -1.99
C PHE A 388 9.41 -17.47 -3.14
N GLY A 389 10.25 -17.33 -4.17
CA GLY A 389 9.96 -16.48 -5.32
C GLY A 389 9.88 -17.26 -6.63
N TYR A 390 8.90 -16.92 -7.47
CA TYR A 390 8.70 -17.52 -8.78
C TYR A 390 8.01 -16.56 -9.75
N LYS A 391 8.17 -16.83 -11.05
CA LYS A 391 7.50 -16.05 -12.11
C LYS A 391 6.11 -16.60 -12.38
N VAL A 392 5.15 -15.71 -12.62
CA VAL A 392 3.77 -16.03 -13.02
C VAL A 392 3.44 -15.26 -14.29
N ASP A 393 2.83 -15.95 -15.25
CA ASP A 393 2.31 -15.38 -16.50
C ASP A 393 0.81 -15.73 -16.60
N ALA A 394 -0.08 -14.79 -16.25
CA ALA A 394 -1.53 -14.97 -16.31
C ALA A 394 -2.08 -14.31 -17.58
N LEU A 395 -2.69 -15.12 -18.45
CA LEU A 395 -3.21 -14.69 -19.74
C LEU A 395 -4.53 -13.92 -19.56
N MET A 396 -4.75 -12.92 -20.40
CA MET A 396 -6.04 -12.21 -20.47
C MET A 396 -7.24 -13.15 -20.65
N GLY A 397 -8.34 -12.83 -19.98
CA GLY A 397 -9.60 -13.58 -20.03
C GLY A 397 -9.53 -14.97 -19.38
N ARG A 398 -8.50 -15.24 -18.57
CA ARG A 398 -8.30 -16.55 -17.93
C ARG A 398 -7.97 -16.41 -16.45
N ALA A 399 -8.38 -17.43 -15.71
CA ALA A 399 -7.91 -17.68 -14.36
C ALA A 399 -6.71 -18.62 -14.39
N LEU A 400 -5.68 -18.28 -13.61
CA LEU A 400 -4.51 -19.12 -13.38
C LEU A 400 -4.36 -19.34 -11.88
N GLU A 401 -4.43 -20.59 -11.45
CA GLU A 401 -4.06 -20.98 -10.10
C GLU A 401 -2.57 -21.33 -10.06
N THR A 402 -1.87 -20.78 -9.07
CA THR A 402 -0.46 -21.05 -8.79
C THR A 402 -0.25 -21.18 -7.29
N GLY A 403 0.93 -21.57 -6.86
CA GLY A 403 1.25 -21.67 -5.44
C GLY A 403 2.39 -22.63 -5.15
N ILE A 404 2.60 -22.89 -3.88
CA ILE A 404 3.68 -23.77 -3.39
C ILE A 404 3.21 -24.59 -2.18
N GLU A 405 3.93 -25.69 -1.94
CA GLU A 405 3.88 -26.47 -0.71
C GLU A 405 5.25 -26.42 -0.03
N TYR A 406 5.25 -26.28 1.30
CA TYR A 406 6.48 -26.24 2.11
C TYR A 406 6.27 -26.84 3.49
N GLU A 407 7.36 -27.37 4.08
CA GLU A 407 7.38 -27.74 5.49
C GLU A 407 7.45 -26.48 6.35
N LEU A 408 6.65 -26.44 7.39
CA LEU A 408 6.74 -25.43 8.45
C LEU A 408 7.80 -25.84 9.48
N PRO A 409 8.37 -24.88 10.23
CA PRO A 409 9.22 -25.19 11.38
C PRO A 409 8.49 -26.05 12.43
N ASP A 410 9.20 -26.99 13.05
CA ASP A 410 8.65 -27.90 14.07
C ASP A 410 8.14 -27.18 15.34
N THR A 411 8.47 -25.89 15.50
CA THR A 411 7.96 -25.03 16.59
C THR A 411 6.49 -24.65 16.42
N ILE A 412 5.94 -24.80 15.23
CA ILE A 412 4.54 -24.52 14.92
C ILE A 412 3.76 -25.82 15.09
N THR A 413 2.89 -25.85 16.07
CA THR A 413 2.11 -27.03 16.44
C THR A 413 0.61 -26.72 16.47
N PRO A 414 -0.29 -27.70 16.38
CA PRO A 414 -1.73 -27.45 16.42
C PRO A 414 -2.21 -26.84 17.74
N GLU A 415 -1.50 -27.09 18.86
CA GLU A 415 -1.87 -26.60 20.19
C GLU A 415 -1.58 -25.10 20.37
N ASN A 416 -0.58 -24.58 19.66
CA ASN A 416 -0.17 -23.16 19.76
C ASN A 416 -0.39 -22.40 18.45
N TYR A 417 -1.26 -22.88 17.57
CA TYR A 417 -1.40 -22.34 16.22
C TYR A 417 -2.02 -20.95 16.18
N HIS A 418 -1.24 -20.00 15.68
CA HIS A 418 -1.66 -18.66 15.34
C HIS A 418 -1.12 -18.31 13.96
N LEU A 419 -1.96 -17.76 13.12
CA LEU A 419 -1.60 -17.36 11.75
C LEU A 419 -1.74 -15.86 11.58
N LEU A 420 -0.66 -15.22 11.14
CA LEU A 420 -0.71 -13.86 10.62
C LEU A 420 -0.65 -13.89 9.10
N ILE A 421 -1.71 -13.41 8.43
CA ILE A 421 -1.68 -13.15 6.98
C ILE A 421 -1.52 -11.65 6.80
N GLN A 422 -0.33 -11.22 6.35
CA GLN A 422 -0.11 -9.80 6.03
C GLN A 422 -0.54 -9.48 4.60
N LYS A 423 -1.27 -8.36 4.47
CA LYS A 423 -1.72 -7.82 3.20
C LYS A 423 -0.59 -7.04 2.52
N GLN A 424 -0.36 -7.27 1.25
CA GLN A 424 0.47 -6.40 0.41
C GLN A 424 -0.26 -5.07 0.18
N SER A 425 0.46 -3.95 0.34
CA SER A 425 -0.02 -2.62 -0.07
C SER A 425 -0.37 -2.58 -1.57
N GLY A 426 -1.40 -1.85 -1.93
CA GLY A 426 -1.84 -1.65 -3.32
C GLY A 426 -2.68 -2.79 -3.90
N THR A 427 -2.86 -3.90 -3.20
CA THR A 427 -3.84 -4.92 -3.57
C THR A 427 -5.23 -4.52 -3.04
N GLY A 428 -6.27 -4.80 -3.80
CA GLY A 428 -7.65 -4.67 -3.31
C GLY A 428 -7.97 -5.72 -2.24
N THR A 429 -9.25 -5.91 -1.96
CA THR A 429 -9.73 -6.99 -1.09
C THR A 429 -9.50 -8.35 -1.74
N ILE A 430 -8.88 -9.29 -1.02
CA ILE A 430 -8.61 -10.64 -1.49
C ILE A 430 -9.43 -11.63 -0.66
N PRO A 431 -10.34 -12.42 -1.26
CA PRO A 431 -10.99 -13.53 -0.58
C PRO A 431 -9.95 -14.57 -0.14
N VAL A 432 -10.02 -14.98 1.13
CA VAL A 432 -9.09 -15.94 1.73
C VAL A 432 -9.86 -17.09 2.34
N THR A 433 -9.44 -18.32 2.06
CA THR A 433 -9.89 -19.52 2.76
C THR A 433 -8.72 -20.14 3.49
N VAL A 434 -8.84 -20.31 4.80
CA VAL A 434 -7.84 -20.99 5.65
C VAL A 434 -8.39 -22.34 6.08
N THR A 435 -7.61 -23.39 5.85
CA THR A 435 -7.93 -24.76 6.29
C THR A 435 -6.83 -25.29 7.20
N LEU A 436 -7.20 -25.75 8.37
CA LEU A 436 -6.32 -26.41 9.33
C LEU A 436 -6.71 -27.87 9.46
N LYS A 437 -5.77 -28.78 9.16
CA LYS A 437 -5.97 -30.22 9.28
C LYS A 437 -5.17 -30.77 10.46
N THR A 438 -5.88 -31.37 11.39
CA THR A 438 -5.28 -32.13 12.50
C THR A 438 -5.62 -33.61 12.34
N LYS A 439 -5.02 -34.48 13.14
CA LYS A 439 -5.36 -35.92 13.14
C LYS A 439 -6.82 -36.21 13.51
N GLU A 440 -7.47 -35.30 14.21
CA GLU A 440 -8.82 -35.45 14.75
C GLU A 440 -9.88 -34.77 13.87
N LYS A 441 -9.57 -33.62 13.33
CA LYS A 441 -10.57 -32.74 12.68
C LYS A 441 -9.94 -31.82 11.63
N GLU A 442 -10.76 -31.42 10.67
CA GLU A 442 -10.46 -30.35 9.71
C GLU A 442 -11.31 -29.12 10.01
N TYR A 443 -10.68 -27.95 10.08
CA TYR A 443 -11.32 -26.66 10.30
C TYR A 443 -11.12 -25.80 9.05
N THR A 444 -12.19 -25.23 8.51
CA THR A 444 -12.13 -24.34 7.37
C THR A 444 -12.89 -23.05 7.68
N GLN A 445 -12.28 -21.93 7.42
CA GLN A 445 -12.86 -20.60 7.61
C GLN A 445 -12.51 -19.67 6.47
N SER A 446 -13.45 -18.80 6.07
CA SER A 446 -13.27 -17.80 5.02
C SER A 446 -13.19 -16.41 5.60
N PHE A 447 -12.33 -15.58 4.99
CA PHE A 447 -12.03 -14.21 5.38
C PHE A 447 -11.94 -13.31 4.16
N GLU A 448 -11.95 -12.01 4.40
CA GLU A 448 -11.58 -10.99 3.42
C GLU A 448 -10.30 -10.29 3.86
N LEU A 449 -9.21 -10.44 3.12
CA LEU A 449 -7.94 -9.76 3.36
C LEU A 449 -8.01 -8.31 2.85
N LYS A 450 -8.68 -7.46 3.63
CA LYS A 450 -8.71 -5.99 3.45
C LYS A 450 -7.57 -5.32 4.19
N LYS A 451 -7.20 -5.88 5.34
CA LYS A 451 -6.10 -5.52 6.21
C LYS A 451 -5.42 -6.80 6.68
N ASP A 452 -4.34 -6.69 7.44
CA ASP A 452 -3.69 -7.85 8.04
C ASP A 452 -4.69 -8.66 8.88
N LEU A 453 -4.62 -9.99 8.75
CA LEU A 453 -5.50 -10.93 9.45
C LEU A 453 -4.68 -11.69 10.49
N ASN A 454 -5.06 -11.57 11.75
CA ASN A 454 -4.55 -12.37 12.85
C ASN A 454 -5.61 -13.43 13.18
N ILE A 455 -5.27 -14.70 12.95
CA ILE A 455 -6.21 -15.82 13.01
C ILE A 455 -5.76 -16.81 14.08
N SER A 456 -6.61 -17.04 15.07
CA SER A 456 -6.43 -18.07 16.09
C SER A 456 -7.52 -19.11 15.89
N ILE A 457 -7.14 -20.33 15.56
CA ILE A 457 -8.06 -21.46 15.46
C ILE A 457 -7.93 -22.27 16.74
N GLN A 458 -8.96 -22.21 17.60
CA GLN A 458 -9.00 -23.04 18.80
C GLN A 458 -9.28 -24.49 18.40
N THR A 459 -8.28 -25.35 18.61
CA THR A 459 -8.39 -26.80 18.32
C THR A 459 -8.96 -27.59 19.47
N THR A 460 -9.05 -27.03 20.66
CA THR A 460 -9.67 -27.61 21.86
C THR A 460 -11.12 -27.14 22.01
N GLU A 461 -12.06 -28.08 22.14
CA GLU A 461 -13.40 -27.77 22.62
C GLU A 461 -13.27 -27.25 24.07
N GLU A 462 -13.56 -25.99 24.33
CA GLU A 462 -13.90 -25.58 25.70
C GLU A 462 -15.11 -26.42 26.11
N GLN A 463 -14.89 -27.37 27.00
CA GLN A 463 -16.01 -28.01 27.73
C GLN A 463 -16.77 -26.87 28.42
N LYS A 464 -17.94 -26.52 27.87
CA LYS A 464 -18.89 -25.70 28.63
C LYS A 464 -19.20 -26.41 29.92
N PRO A 465 -19.09 -25.71 31.08
CA PRO A 465 -19.46 -26.27 32.35
C PRO A 465 -20.97 -26.58 32.42
#